data_7a0ac3c03ef83a876e4302aad38f751a
#
_entry.id   7a0ac3c03ef83a876e4302aad38f751a
#
_cell.length_a   1.000
_cell.length_b   1.000
_cell.length_c   1.000
_cell.angle_alpha   90.00
_cell.angle_beta   90.00
_cell.angle_gamma   90.00
#
_symmetry.space_group_name_H-M   'P 1'
#
loop_
_entity.id
_entity.type
_entity.pdbx_description
1 polymer ?
#
loop_
_entity_poly.entity_id
_entity_poly.type
_entity_poly.pdbx_seq_one_letter_code
_entity_poly.pdbx_strand_id
1 'polypeptide(L)'
;MRQPCWLESANDPHTDFPVENLPFGKFEVGTRQGIGLAIGNQIIDLRGCGDAGLFGNLTSPISDEPFRAQEFRQHLTVLLTDSQYRSQLEPHLIPQSNVQMLVPFTIGDYTDFYASIHHATNVGRLFRPDNPLLPNYKYVPIGYHGRASSIVISGTDVRRPCGQTKPPDAPEPKFAPSRMLDYELEMGIFVGEPNQIGDPVPIDRAGQHIFGLCLVNDWSARDIQSWEYQPLGPFLGKSFATTISPWVVTLDALEPYRVGAAPRPEGAPKPLPYLWSDEDQQRGAFDIHLEVSLLTAQMRASGQQPFRISRGNLRDLYWTPAQMLAHHTSNGCNLRPGDLLATGTISGPTPDSVGSLLERTKRGSEPLQLPNGEQRKFLEDGDEVILRAWCEREGYPRIGFGECRGTITPAL
;
A
#
# COMPACT_ATOMS: atom_id res chain seq x y z
N MET A 1 -4.09 1.70 -26.35
CA MET A 1 -4.39 0.33 -26.86
C MET A 1 -3.36 -0.62 -26.27
N ARG A 2 -3.79 -1.81 -25.87
CA ARG A 2 -2.91 -2.84 -25.31
C ARG A 2 -1.85 -3.24 -26.35
N GLN A 3 -0.59 -3.29 -25.95
CA GLN A 3 0.49 -3.77 -26.83
C GLN A 3 0.56 -5.30 -26.72
N PRO A 4 0.51 -6.04 -27.82
CA PRO A 4 0.63 -7.49 -27.77
C PRO A 4 2.03 -7.88 -27.29
N CYS A 5 2.09 -8.77 -26.29
CA CYS A 5 3.31 -9.35 -25.77
C CYS A 5 3.48 -10.77 -26.34
N TRP A 6 4.70 -11.19 -26.67
CA TRP A 6 4.94 -12.57 -27.10
C TRP A 6 4.78 -13.59 -25.95
N LEU A 7 4.79 -13.12 -24.69
CA LEU A 7 4.46 -13.94 -23.52
C LEU A 7 2.94 -13.97 -23.33
N GLU A 8 2.32 -15.13 -23.56
CA GLU A 8 0.86 -15.29 -23.59
C GLU A 8 0.18 -14.86 -22.27
N SER A 9 0.76 -15.24 -21.11
CA SER A 9 0.20 -14.90 -19.79
C SER A 9 0.12 -13.39 -19.53
N ALA A 10 0.93 -12.57 -20.20
CA ALA A 10 0.87 -11.12 -20.11
C ALA A 10 -0.28 -10.51 -20.93
N ASN A 11 -0.90 -11.29 -21.81
CA ASN A 11 -2.02 -10.85 -22.65
C ASN A 11 -3.39 -11.20 -22.04
N ASP A 12 -3.45 -11.95 -20.93
CA ASP A 12 -4.69 -12.23 -20.22
C ASP A 12 -5.33 -10.89 -19.81
N PRO A 13 -6.63 -10.65 -20.13
CA PRO A 13 -7.32 -9.41 -19.76
C PRO A 13 -7.44 -9.23 -18.22
N HIS A 14 -7.31 -10.30 -17.46
CA HIS A 14 -7.40 -10.29 -16.00
C HIS A 14 -6.04 -10.28 -15.29
N THR A 15 -4.93 -10.32 -16.03
CA THR A 15 -3.61 -10.26 -15.41
C THR A 15 -3.40 -8.91 -14.71
N ASP A 16 -2.75 -8.93 -13.56
CA ASP A 16 -2.26 -7.72 -12.89
C ASP A 16 -1.02 -7.14 -13.60
N PHE A 17 -0.31 -7.97 -14.38
CA PHE A 17 1.02 -7.67 -14.89
C PHE A 17 1.12 -7.74 -16.42
N PRO A 18 0.34 -6.91 -17.16
CA PRO A 18 0.55 -6.73 -18.60
C PRO A 18 1.86 -5.97 -18.86
N VAL A 19 2.28 -5.87 -20.13
CA VAL A 19 3.51 -5.16 -20.51
C VAL A 19 3.50 -3.68 -20.12
N GLU A 20 2.33 -3.08 -20.00
CA GLU A 20 2.18 -1.69 -19.58
C GLU A 20 2.41 -1.47 -18.08
N ASN A 21 2.40 -2.54 -17.26
CA ASN A 21 2.64 -2.44 -15.82
C ASN A 21 4.14 -2.57 -15.47
N LEU A 22 4.71 -3.76 -15.60
CA LEU A 22 6.10 -4.07 -15.27
C LEU A 22 6.50 -3.53 -13.88
N PRO A 23 5.81 -3.92 -12.80
CA PRO A 23 6.14 -3.44 -11.46
C PRO A 23 7.42 -4.11 -10.96
N PHE A 24 8.17 -3.38 -10.11
CA PHE A 24 9.41 -3.85 -9.51
C PHE A 24 9.15 -4.66 -8.24
N GLY A 25 9.98 -5.69 -8.03
CA GLY A 25 9.98 -6.47 -6.81
C GLY A 25 11.34 -7.12 -6.57
N LYS A 26 11.58 -7.51 -5.31
CA LYS A 26 12.74 -8.30 -4.91
C LYS A 26 12.31 -9.74 -4.67
N PHE A 27 13.11 -10.68 -5.16
CA PHE A 27 12.81 -12.10 -5.04
C PHE A 27 14.04 -12.91 -4.61
N GLU A 28 13.77 -14.10 -4.09
CA GLU A 28 14.77 -15.11 -3.79
C GLU A 28 14.43 -16.42 -4.52
N VAL A 29 15.43 -17.00 -5.16
CA VAL A 29 15.36 -18.30 -5.78
C VAL A 29 16.57 -19.15 -5.35
N GLY A 30 16.33 -20.24 -4.62
CA GLY A 30 17.40 -21.00 -3.94
C GLY A 30 18.13 -20.13 -2.92
N THR A 31 19.39 -19.83 -3.16
CA THR A 31 20.22 -18.96 -2.30
C THR A 31 20.50 -17.58 -2.92
N ARG A 32 19.94 -17.32 -4.10
CA ARG A 32 20.18 -16.09 -4.85
C ARG A 32 19.03 -15.11 -4.70
N GLN A 33 19.34 -13.90 -4.29
CA GLN A 33 18.40 -12.77 -4.33
C GLN A 33 18.61 -11.94 -5.61
N GLY A 34 17.52 -11.38 -6.13
CA GLY A 34 17.52 -10.54 -7.30
C GLY A 34 16.39 -9.51 -7.28
N ILE A 35 16.53 -8.50 -8.12
CA ILE A 35 15.47 -7.55 -8.44
C ILE A 35 14.90 -7.94 -9.81
N GLY A 36 13.58 -7.90 -9.94
CA GLY A 36 12.92 -8.24 -11.17
C GLY A 36 11.63 -7.44 -11.38
N LEU A 37 11.07 -7.59 -12.57
CA LEU A 37 9.77 -7.02 -12.92
C LEU A 37 8.77 -8.16 -13.18
N ALA A 38 7.54 -7.98 -12.67
CA ALA A 38 6.49 -8.92 -13.02
C ALA A 38 5.99 -8.69 -14.45
N ILE A 39 5.77 -9.80 -15.15
CA ILE A 39 5.15 -9.86 -16.48
C ILE A 39 4.30 -11.12 -16.60
N GLY A 40 2.98 -10.99 -16.74
CA GLY A 40 2.08 -12.13 -16.69
C GLY A 40 2.29 -12.97 -15.41
N ASN A 41 2.59 -14.25 -15.56
CA ASN A 41 2.91 -15.15 -14.44
C ASN A 41 4.42 -15.36 -14.23
N GLN A 42 5.26 -14.50 -14.85
CA GLN A 42 6.72 -14.59 -14.78
C GLN A 42 7.33 -13.36 -14.10
N ILE A 43 8.60 -13.49 -13.75
CA ILE A 43 9.49 -12.41 -13.29
C ILE A 43 10.64 -12.30 -14.29
N ILE A 44 10.93 -11.11 -14.76
CA ILE A 44 12.13 -10.82 -15.55
C ILE A 44 13.27 -10.58 -14.56
N ASP A 45 14.30 -11.43 -14.58
CA ASP A 45 15.49 -11.26 -13.75
C ASP A 45 16.39 -10.16 -14.34
N LEU A 46 16.38 -8.99 -13.73
CA LEU A 46 17.16 -7.84 -14.24
C LEU A 46 18.66 -8.08 -14.23
N ARG A 47 19.17 -8.81 -13.24
CA ARG A 47 20.59 -9.15 -13.18
C ARG A 47 20.97 -10.08 -14.34
N GLY A 48 20.19 -11.15 -14.54
CA GLY A 48 20.42 -12.10 -15.62
C GLY A 48 20.38 -11.42 -17.00
N CYS A 49 19.43 -10.51 -17.22
CA CYS A 49 19.34 -9.69 -18.42
C CYS A 49 20.59 -8.78 -18.62
N GLY A 50 21.05 -8.16 -17.52
CA GLY A 50 22.25 -7.31 -17.54
C GLY A 50 23.52 -8.10 -17.88
N ASP A 51 23.71 -9.24 -17.23
CA ASP A 51 24.86 -10.15 -17.48
C ASP A 51 24.86 -10.67 -18.93
N ALA A 52 23.69 -10.84 -19.54
CA ALA A 52 23.52 -11.21 -20.95
C ALA A 52 23.66 -10.02 -21.92
N GLY A 53 23.90 -8.79 -21.43
CA GLY A 53 24.06 -7.59 -22.25
C GLY A 53 22.77 -7.07 -22.87
N LEU A 54 21.59 -7.50 -22.40
CA LEU A 54 20.30 -7.11 -22.97
C LEU A 54 19.95 -5.64 -22.73
N PHE A 55 20.60 -4.98 -21.79
CA PHE A 55 20.35 -3.57 -21.46
C PHE A 55 21.28 -2.59 -22.20
N GLY A 56 22.21 -3.07 -23.02
CA GLY A 56 23.15 -2.21 -23.71
C GLY A 56 23.97 -1.33 -22.75
N ASN A 57 23.77 -0.02 -22.83
CA ASN A 57 24.45 0.95 -21.96
C ASN A 57 23.69 1.25 -20.66
N LEU A 58 22.51 0.66 -20.43
CA LEU A 58 21.79 0.85 -19.17
C LEU A 58 22.50 0.08 -18.07
N THR A 59 22.80 0.77 -16.98
CA THR A 59 23.39 0.14 -15.78
C THR A 59 22.32 -0.74 -15.12
N SER A 60 22.58 -2.04 -15.01
CA SER A 60 21.65 -2.96 -14.35
C SER A 60 21.39 -2.52 -12.90
N PRO A 61 20.15 -2.46 -12.45
CA PRO A 61 19.83 -2.17 -11.05
C PRO A 61 20.29 -3.34 -10.18
N ILE A 62 21.38 -3.13 -9.46
CA ILE A 62 21.95 -4.15 -8.55
C ILE A 62 21.65 -3.79 -7.10
N SER A 63 21.21 -2.54 -6.84
CA SER A 63 20.98 -2.03 -5.49
C SER A 63 19.55 -2.29 -5.02
N ASP A 64 19.41 -2.46 -3.71
CA ASP A 64 18.12 -2.52 -3.01
C ASP A 64 17.46 -1.13 -2.86
N GLU A 65 17.91 -0.15 -3.66
CA GLU A 65 17.39 1.20 -3.68
C GLU A 65 16.59 1.46 -4.97
N PRO A 66 15.53 2.28 -4.94
CA PRO A 66 14.83 2.73 -6.13
C PRO A 66 15.77 3.44 -7.12
N PHE A 67 15.59 3.19 -8.39
CA PHE A 67 16.44 3.69 -9.48
C PHE A 67 15.56 4.23 -10.62
N ARG A 68 16.20 4.70 -11.71
CA ARG A 68 15.49 5.21 -12.90
C ARG A 68 14.73 4.09 -13.63
N ALA A 69 13.50 3.83 -13.19
CA ALA A 69 12.66 2.76 -13.67
C ALA A 69 12.20 2.95 -15.13
N GLN A 70 11.98 4.19 -15.55
CA GLN A 70 11.39 4.52 -16.86
C GLN A 70 12.19 3.97 -18.03
N GLU A 71 13.51 4.17 -18.02
CA GLU A 71 14.39 3.70 -19.11
C GLU A 71 14.37 2.18 -19.24
N PHE A 72 14.39 1.46 -18.10
CA PHE A 72 14.28 0.00 -18.08
C PHE A 72 12.93 -0.49 -18.58
N ARG A 73 11.84 0.14 -18.14
CA ARG A 73 10.49 -0.22 -18.58
C ARG A 73 10.32 -0.02 -20.07
N GLN A 74 10.77 1.11 -20.63
CA GLN A 74 10.71 1.37 -22.07
C GLN A 74 11.52 0.34 -22.86
N HIS A 75 12.74 0.04 -22.43
CA HIS A 75 13.59 -0.95 -23.08
C HIS A 75 12.97 -2.35 -23.04
N LEU A 76 12.53 -2.80 -21.88
CA LEU A 76 11.88 -4.11 -21.74
C LEU A 76 10.56 -4.21 -22.48
N THR A 77 9.82 -3.13 -22.62
CA THR A 77 8.61 -3.10 -23.46
C THR A 77 8.96 -3.47 -24.90
N VAL A 78 10.05 -2.93 -25.47
CA VAL A 78 10.52 -3.30 -26.82
C VAL A 78 10.87 -4.79 -26.88
N LEU A 79 11.64 -5.30 -25.92
CA LEU A 79 12.05 -6.72 -25.88
C LEU A 79 10.84 -7.67 -25.74
N LEU A 80 9.78 -7.25 -25.07
CA LEU A 80 8.58 -8.06 -24.83
C LEU A 80 7.55 -7.99 -25.97
N THR A 81 7.54 -6.92 -26.74
CA THR A 81 6.55 -6.71 -27.82
C THR A 81 7.08 -7.11 -29.20
N ASP A 82 8.38 -7.25 -29.37
CA ASP A 82 8.99 -7.73 -30.61
C ASP A 82 9.50 -9.18 -30.43
N SER A 83 8.88 -10.10 -31.16
CA SER A 83 9.17 -11.54 -31.06
C SER A 83 10.60 -11.93 -31.46
N GLN A 84 11.35 -11.07 -32.19
CA GLN A 84 12.75 -11.33 -32.51
C GLN A 84 13.64 -11.44 -31.26
N TYR A 85 13.28 -10.77 -30.16
CA TYR A 85 14.02 -10.80 -28.90
C TYR A 85 13.63 -11.95 -27.96
N ARG A 86 12.60 -12.74 -28.31
CA ARG A 86 12.10 -13.81 -27.45
C ARG A 86 13.22 -14.78 -27.02
N SER A 87 14.02 -15.28 -27.96
CA SER A 87 15.08 -16.25 -27.65
C SER A 87 16.17 -15.69 -26.73
N GLN A 88 16.33 -14.36 -26.68
CA GLN A 88 17.29 -13.70 -25.82
C GLN A 88 16.73 -13.43 -24.42
N LEU A 89 15.45 -13.04 -24.30
CA LEU A 89 14.84 -12.69 -23.02
C LEU A 89 14.26 -13.91 -22.27
N GLU A 90 13.73 -14.90 -22.98
CA GLU A 90 13.06 -16.08 -22.38
C GLU A 90 13.91 -16.84 -21.33
N PRO A 91 15.27 -17.00 -21.51
CA PRO A 91 16.12 -17.63 -20.50
C PRO A 91 16.20 -16.88 -19.16
N HIS A 92 15.79 -15.62 -19.12
CA HIS A 92 15.81 -14.75 -17.93
C HIS A 92 14.43 -14.56 -17.31
N LEU A 93 13.44 -15.36 -17.75
CA LEU A 93 12.11 -15.41 -17.13
C LEU A 93 12.08 -16.51 -16.07
N ILE A 94 11.58 -16.15 -14.89
CA ILE A 94 11.42 -17.07 -13.76
C ILE A 94 9.94 -17.12 -13.40
N PRO A 95 9.29 -18.31 -13.35
CA PRO A 95 7.91 -18.40 -12.88
C PRO A 95 7.74 -17.81 -11.49
N GLN A 96 6.72 -16.96 -11.28
CA GLN A 96 6.45 -16.36 -9.97
C GLN A 96 6.23 -17.43 -8.87
N SER A 97 5.70 -18.61 -9.24
CA SER A 97 5.51 -19.74 -8.33
C SER A 97 6.82 -20.38 -7.81
N ASN A 98 7.95 -20.09 -8.44
CA ASN A 98 9.24 -20.71 -8.14
C ASN A 98 10.15 -19.82 -7.28
N VAL A 99 9.64 -18.69 -6.83
CA VAL A 99 10.41 -17.73 -6.04
C VAL A 99 9.70 -17.40 -4.72
N GLN A 100 10.48 -16.97 -3.75
CA GLN A 100 9.98 -16.28 -2.57
C GLN A 100 10.14 -14.77 -2.79
N MET A 101 9.04 -14.02 -2.68
CA MET A 101 9.10 -12.56 -2.74
C MET A 101 9.63 -11.99 -1.43
N LEU A 102 10.40 -10.91 -1.53
CA LEU A 102 11.00 -10.19 -0.40
C LEU A 102 10.49 -8.75 -0.37
N VAL A 103 10.76 -8.03 0.72
CA VAL A 103 10.54 -6.59 0.79
C VAL A 103 11.32 -5.93 -0.36
N PRO A 104 10.65 -5.14 -1.24
CA PRO A 104 11.21 -4.75 -2.53
C PRO A 104 12.46 -3.88 -2.43
N PHE A 105 12.52 -3.00 -1.42
CA PHE A 105 13.65 -2.11 -1.16
C PHE A 105 14.01 -2.11 0.31
N THR A 106 15.23 -1.69 0.64
CA THR A 106 15.62 -1.45 2.03
C THR A 106 14.88 -0.22 2.54
N ILE A 107 13.98 -0.42 3.50
CA ILE A 107 13.19 0.67 4.11
C ILE A 107 13.99 1.24 5.27
N GLY A 108 14.45 2.49 5.11
CA GLY A 108 15.18 3.22 6.14
C GLY A 108 14.25 3.76 7.22
N ASP A 109 13.31 4.59 6.81
CA ASP A 109 12.29 5.19 7.68
C ASP A 109 10.89 4.92 7.13
N TYR A 110 9.93 4.91 8.05
CA TYR A 110 8.52 4.71 7.75
C TYR A 110 7.69 5.81 8.41
N THR A 111 6.88 6.49 7.61
CA THR A 111 5.92 7.48 8.08
C THR A 111 4.54 7.07 7.63
N ASP A 112 3.60 7.04 8.57
CA ASP A 112 2.20 6.78 8.27
C ASP A 112 1.37 8.04 8.42
N PHE A 113 0.60 8.38 7.37
CA PHE A 113 -0.26 9.55 7.31
C PHE A 113 -1.70 9.21 7.72
N TYR A 114 -2.56 10.21 7.66
CA TYR A 114 -3.99 10.12 7.98
C TYR A 114 -4.80 10.86 6.90
N ALA A 115 -4.59 10.45 5.62
CA ALA A 115 -5.00 11.25 4.46
C ALA A 115 -6.47 11.13 4.07
N SER A 116 -7.23 10.13 4.59
CA SER A 116 -8.66 9.96 4.28
C SER A 116 -9.56 10.72 5.23
N ILE A 117 -10.27 11.72 4.72
CA ILE A 117 -11.27 12.48 5.50
C ILE A 117 -12.45 11.60 5.93
N HIS A 118 -12.79 10.59 5.13
CA HIS A 118 -13.87 9.65 5.44
C HIS A 118 -13.49 8.81 6.65
N HIS A 119 -12.29 8.20 6.64
CA HIS A 119 -11.78 7.46 7.79
C HIS A 119 -11.71 8.34 9.04
N ALA A 120 -11.08 9.51 8.93
CA ALA A 120 -10.94 10.44 10.05
C ALA A 120 -12.29 10.86 10.64
N THR A 121 -13.30 11.08 9.78
CA THR A 121 -14.65 11.43 10.23
C THR A 121 -15.36 10.23 10.89
N ASN A 122 -15.26 9.04 10.30
CA ASN A 122 -15.91 7.84 10.82
C ASN A 122 -15.34 7.47 12.19
N VAL A 123 -14.01 7.41 12.33
CA VAL A 123 -13.34 7.16 13.61
C VAL A 123 -13.62 8.28 14.60
N GLY A 124 -13.57 9.53 14.13
CA GLY A 124 -13.91 10.67 14.98
C GLY A 124 -15.31 10.60 15.57
N ARG A 125 -16.31 10.21 14.78
CA ARG A 125 -17.70 10.02 15.27
C ARG A 125 -17.82 8.96 16.37
N LEU A 126 -17.00 7.93 16.34
CA LEU A 126 -16.98 6.88 17.38
C LEU A 126 -16.43 7.38 18.73
N PHE A 127 -15.57 8.41 18.71
CA PHE A 127 -14.89 8.90 19.91
C PHE A 127 -15.26 10.33 20.28
N ARG A 128 -15.68 11.16 19.34
CA ARG A 128 -16.01 12.58 19.48
C ARG A 128 -17.21 12.94 18.58
N PRO A 129 -18.41 12.44 18.88
CA PRO A 129 -19.58 12.56 17.98
C PRO A 129 -19.93 14.01 17.64
N ASP A 130 -19.75 14.96 18.57
CA ASP A 130 -20.07 16.37 18.38
C ASP A 130 -19.03 17.13 17.56
N ASN A 131 -17.78 16.64 17.49
CA ASN A 131 -16.70 17.24 16.72
C ASN A 131 -15.76 16.15 16.18
N PRO A 132 -16.15 15.45 15.11
CA PRO A 132 -15.43 14.29 14.60
C PRO A 132 -14.01 14.61 14.12
N LEU A 133 -13.83 15.75 13.42
CA LEU A 133 -12.54 16.17 12.89
C LEU A 133 -11.87 17.18 13.80
N LEU A 134 -10.60 16.96 14.11
CA LEU A 134 -9.78 17.95 14.81
C LEU A 134 -9.59 19.20 13.93
N PRO A 135 -9.44 20.41 14.52
CA PRO A 135 -9.37 21.67 13.77
C PRO A 135 -8.25 21.73 12.72
N ASN A 136 -7.13 21.07 12.98
CA ASN A 136 -5.96 21.02 12.10
C ASN A 136 -6.08 20.05 10.92
N TYR A 137 -7.02 19.10 10.95
CA TYR A 137 -7.11 18.03 9.95
C TYR A 137 -7.17 18.55 8.50
N LYS A 138 -7.97 19.60 8.28
CA LYS A 138 -8.17 20.18 6.93
C LYS A 138 -7.03 21.08 6.46
N TYR A 139 -6.03 21.32 7.31
CA TYR A 139 -4.87 22.19 7.03
C TYR A 139 -3.57 21.42 6.91
N VAL A 140 -3.45 20.30 7.62
CA VAL A 140 -2.20 19.57 7.81
C VAL A 140 -2.39 18.11 7.39
N PRO A 141 -1.60 17.58 6.44
CA PRO A 141 -1.44 16.15 6.28
C PRO A 141 -0.81 15.57 7.55
N ILE A 142 -1.66 15.08 8.46
CA ILE A 142 -1.22 14.54 9.75
C ILE A 142 -0.54 13.20 9.51
N GLY A 143 0.60 12.97 10.15
CA GLY A 143 1.32 11.70 10.11
C GLY A 143 2.05 11.42 11.42
N TYR A 144 2.52 10.18 11.59
CA TYR A 144 3.38 9.77 12.68
C TYR A 144 4.52 8.90 12.18
N HIS A 145 5.60 8.79 12.96
CA HIS A 145 6.72 7.93 12.63
C HIS A 145 6.38 6.48 12.98
N GLY A 146 6.24 5.66 11.94
CA GLY A 146 6.01 4.23 12.07
C GLY A 146 7.29 3.45 12.34
N ARG A 147 7.15 2.15 12.57
CA ARG A 147 8.27 1.26 12.84
C ARG A 147 8.72 0.53 11.58
N ALA A 148 9.79 1.00 10.94
CA ALA A 148 10.29 0.39 9.70
C ALA A 148 10.73 -1.08 9.87
N SER A 149 11.33 -1.43 11.03
CA SER A 149 11.85 -2.79 11.28
C SER A 149 10.79 -3.89 11.44
N SER A 150 9.51 -3.56 11.58
CA SER A 150 8.40 -4.50 11.63
C SER A 150 7.57 -4.54 10.34
N ILE A 151 8.08 -3.92 9.27
CA ILE A 151 7.49 -4.08 7.94
C ILE A 151 7.87 -5.46 7.40
N VAL A 152 6.86 -6.23 7.02
CA VAL A 152 6.99 -7.59 6.50
C VAL A 152 6.34 -7.73 5.13
N ILE A 153 6.77 -8.75 4.39
CA ILE A 153 6.24 -9.02 3.05
C ILE A 153 4.91 -9.77 3.12
N SER A 154 4.07 -9.55 2.13
CA SER A 154 2.83 -10.30 1.89
C SER A 154 3.04 -11.81 2.01
N GLY A 155 2.12 -12.49 2.71
CA GLY A 155 2.19 -13.92 3.01
C GLY A 155 2.89 -14.25 4.33
N THR A 156 3.47 -13.26 5.02
CA THR A 156 4.00 -13.44 6.37
C THR A 156 2.87 -13.50 7.38
N ASP A 157 2.90 -14.50 8.26
CA ASP A 157 1.95 -14.60 9.36
C ASP A 157 2.14 -13.48 10.38
N VAL A 158 1.01 -12.97 10.91
CA VAL A 158 1.00 -11.87 11.87
C VAL A 158 0.58 -12.40 13.24
N ARG A 159 1.51 -12.38 14.18
CA ARG A 159 1.22 -12.81 15.54
C ARG A 159 0.38 -11.77 16.27
N ARG A 160 -0.71 -12.23 16.91
CA ARG A 160 -1.54 -11.38 17.78
C ARG A 160 -0.68 -10.74 18.88
N PRO A 161 -0.61 -9.40 18.96
CA PRO A 161 0.22 -8.75 19.96
C PRO A 161 -0.39 -8.83 21.36
N CYS A 162 0.48 -8.83 22.35
CA CYS A 162 0.14 -8.58 23.75
C CYS A 162 0.51 -7.15 24.14
N GLY A 163 -0.30 -6.54 24.99
CA GLY A 163 -0.05 -5.19 25.48
C GLY A 163 -0.94 -4.84 26.67
N GLN A 164 -0.76 -3.64 27.19
CA GLN A 164 -1.67 -3.12 28.20
C GLN A 164 -2.99 -2.69 27.56
N THR A 165 -4.07 -3.18 28.11
CA THR A 165 -5.43 -2.78 27.72
C THR A 165 -6.21 -2.37 28.98
N LYS A 166 -7.04 -1.33 28.86
CA LYS A 166 -7.90 -0.89 29.96
C LYS A 166 -9.31 -0.59 29.43
N PRO A 167 -10.27 -1.53 29.60
CA PRO A 167 -11.66 -1.23 29.35
C PRO A 167 -12.16 -0.08 30.27
N PRO A 168 -13.13 0.73 29.81
CA PRO A 168 -13.61 1.89 30.59
C PRO A 168 -13.96 1.59 32.02
N ASP A 169 -14.62 0.44 32.28
CA ASP A 169 -15.12 0.03 33.60
C ASP A 169 -14.08 -0.72 34.43
N ALA A 170 -12.89 -0.99 33.89
CA ALA A 170 -11.85 -1.68 34.66
C ALA A 170 -11.12 -0.71 35.61
N PRO A 171 -10.86 -1.10 36.87
CA PRO A 171 -10.14 -0.24 37.80
C PRO A 171 -8.66 -0.07 37.38
N GLU A 172 -8.04 -1.10 36.80
CA GLU A 172 -6.64 -1.16 36.43
C GLU A 172 -6.44 -1.75 35.02
N PRO A 173 -5.34 -1.42 34.34
CA PRO A 173 -5.00 -2.04 33.08
C PRO A 173 -4.60 -3.50 33.29
N LYS A 174 -4.68 -4.29 32.18
CA LYS A 174 -4.18 -5.67 32.11
C LYS A 174 -3.19 -5.79 30.98
N PHE A 175 -2.15 -6.58 31.16
CA PHE A 175 -1.30 -7.03 30.07
C PHE A 175 -1.85 -8.35 29.54
N ALA A 176 -2.32 -8.35 28.29
CA ALA A 176 -3.00 -9.50 27.68
C ALA A 176 -2.92 -9.44 26.14
N PRO A 177 -3.22 -10.54 25.43
CA PRO A 177 -3.44 -10.52 23.99
C PRO A 177 -4.53 -9.51 23.60
N SER A 178 -4.32 -8.78 22.51
CA SER A 178 -5.31 -7.87 21.93
C SER A 178 -6.59 -8.62 21.56
N ARG A 179 -7.73 -8.07 21.92
CA ARG A 179 -9.07 -8.56 21.55
C ARG A 179 -9.70 -7.76 20.41
N MET A 180 -9.06 -6.67 20.02
CA MET A 180 -9.56 -5.76 18.99
C MET A 180 -8.52 -5.61 17.89
N LEU A 181 -8.04 -6.75 17.36
CA LEU A 181 -7.09 -6.76 16.26
C LEU A 181 -7.81 -6.43 14.96
N ASP A 182 -7.27 -5.49 14.20
CA ASP A 182 -7.86 -4.91 12.99
C ASP A 182 -6.83 -4.83 11.85
N TYR A 183 -7.30 -4.66 10.63
CA TYR A 183 -6.50 -4.28 9.47
C TYR A 183 -6.73 -2.81 9.13
N GLU A 184 -5.81 -2.20 8.41
CA GLU A 184 -5.98 -0.91 7.76
C GLU A 184 -5.55 -1.02 6.30
N LEU A 185 -6.52 -0.80 5.39
CA LEU A 185 -6.29 -0.75 3.96
C LEU A 185 -5.62 0.56 3.58
N GLU A 186 -4.40 0.47 3.05
CA GLU A 186 -3.58 1.63 2.70
C GLU A 186 -2.80 1.43 1.40
N MET A 187 -2.27 2.54 0.88
CA MET A 187 -1.21 2.53 -0.13
C MET A 187 0.09 3.07 0.46
N GLY A 188 1.19 2.44 0.08
CA GLY A 188 2.54 2.87 0.40
C GLY A 188 3.16 3.60 -0.78
N ILE A 189 3.86 4.68 -0.50
CA ILE A 189 4.58 5.52 -1.46
C ILE A 189 6.06 5.33 -1.20
N PHE A 190 6.78 4.70 -2.11
CA PHE A 190 8.24 4.58 -2.02
C PHE A 190 8.92 5.84 -2.53
N VAL A 191 9.84 6.36 -1.74
CA VAL A 191 10.71 7.47 -2.12
C VAL A 191 11.76 6.96 -3.11
N GLY A 192 11.93 7.65 -4.24
CA GLY A 192 12.95 7.38 -5.25
C GLY A 192 14.12 8.34 -5.16
N GLU A 193 13.87 9.62 -5.39
CA GLU A 193 14.91 10.64 -5.30
C GLU A 193 14.98 11.26 -3.90
N PRO A 194 16.17 11.35 -3.28
CA PRO A 194 16.34 11.97 -1.97
C PRO A 194 16.30 13.49 -2.05
N ASN A 195 16.10 14.15 -0.90
CA ASN A 195 16.44 15.56 -0.69
C ASN A 195 17.52 15.69 0.38
N GLN A 196 18.23 16.80 0.39
CA GLN A 196 19.22 17.08 1.42
C GLN A 196 18.54 17.59 2.70
N ILE A 197 19.13 17.31 3.85
CA ILE A 197 18.65 17.89 5.12
C ILE A 197 18.73 19.42 5.06
N GLY A 198 17.63 20.06 5.44
CA GLY A 198 17.47 21.51 5.34
C GLY A 198 16.79 22.00 4.06
N ASP A 199 16.67 21.16 3.02
CA ASP A 199 16.08 21.52 1.73
C ASP A 199 14.69 20.92 1.57
N PRO A 200 13.60 21.69 1.76
CA PRO A 200 12.24 21.19 1.56
C PRO A 200 11.97 20.90 0.08
N VAL A 201 11.16 19.88 -0.20
CA VAL A 201 10.71 19.54 -1.54
C VAL A 201 9.45 20.36 -1.87
N PRO A 202 9.50 21.27 -2.85
CA PRO A 202 8.30 21.99 -3.31
C PRO A 202 7.25 21.04 -3.88
N ILE A 203 5.97 21.36 -3.69
CA ILE A 203 4.87 20.51 -4.17
C ILE A 203 4.93 20.22 -5.66
N ASP A 204 5.34 21.18 -6.48
CA ASP A 204 5.49 21.02 -7.94
C ASP A 204 6.59 20.03 -8.34
N ARG A 205 7.48 19.67 -7.41
CA ARG A 205 8.53 18.67 -7.58
C ARG A 205 8.27 17.37 -6.84
N ALA A 206 7.30 17.33 -5.94
CA ALA A 206 7.08 16.19 -5.07
C ALA A 206 6.88 14.87 -5.83
N GLY A 207 6.20 14.91 -6.97
CA GLY A 207 6.04 13.74 -7.84
C GLY A 207 7.35 13.13 -8.38
N GLN A 208 8.41 13.94 -8.54
CA GLN A 208 9.72 13.47 -9.02
C GLN A 208 10.46 12.64 -7.95
N HIS A 209 10.13 12.84 -6.67
CA HIS A 209 10.70 12.11 -5.55
C HIS A 209 9.98 10.77 -5.27
N ILE A 210 8.85 10.51 -5.92
CA ILE A 210 8.10 9.27 -5.76
C ILE A 210 8.54 8.26 -6.82
N PHE A 211 9.01 7.08 -6.36
CA PHE A 211 9.33 5.96 -7.24
C PHE A 211 8.07 5.24 -7.74
N GLY A 212 7.18 4.91 -6.83
CA GLY A 212 5.97 4.14 -7.12
C GLY A 212 5.16 3.82 -5.89
N LEU A 213 4.09 3.06 -6.09
CA LEU A 213 3.13 2.71 -5.05
C LEU A 213 3.06 1.19 -4.84
N CYS A 214 2.78 0.76 -3.60
CA CYS A 214 2.46 -0.61 -3.23
C CYS A 214 1.23 -0.66 -2.30
N LEU A 215 0.66 -1.85 -2.08
CA LEU A 215 -0.36 -2.04 -1.04
C LEU A 215 0.29 -2.12 0.33
N VAL A 216 -0.40 -1.59 1.33
CA VAL A 216 -0.02 -1.66 2.75
C VAL A 216 -1.21 -2.11 3.58
N ASN A 217 -0.97 -2.98 4.54
CA ASN A 217 -1.86 -3.28 5.63
C ASN A 217 -1.19 -2.90 6.95
N ASP A 218 -1.61 -1.80 7.57
CA ASP A 218 -1.11 -1.37 8.87
C ASP A 218 -1.94 -2.00 9.98
N TRP A 219 -1.48 -3.17 10.47
CA TRP A 219 -2.19 -3.93 11.48
C TRP A 219 -2.34 -3.13 12.77
N SER A 220 -3.53 -3.17 13.36
CA SER A 220 -3.90 -2.31 14.48
C SER A 220 -4.49 -3.10 15.65
N ALA A 221 -3.85 -3.05 16.80
CA ALA A 221 -4.41 -3.56 18.05
C ALA A 221 -5.17 -2.42 18.74
N ARG A 222 -6.46 -2.26 18.42
CA ARG A 222 -7.28 -1.09 18.80
C ARG A 222 -7.44 -0.88 20.29
N ASP A 223 -7.49 -1.95 21.06
CA ASP A 223 -7.59 -1.90 22.53
C ASP A 223 -6.27 -1.44 23.18
N ILE A 224 -5.12 -1.90 22.65
CA ILE A 224 -3.80 -1.42 23.08
C ILE A 224 -3.65 0.04 22.63
N GLN A 225 -3.92 0.35 21.35
CA GLN A 225 -3.83 1.69 20.79
C GLN A 225 -4.66 2.70 21.60
N SER A 226 -5.90 2.38 21.94
CA SER A 226 -6.78 3.30 22.66
C SER A 226 -6.31 3.64 24.07
N TRP A 227 -5.50 2.80 24.69
CA TRP A 227 -4.94 3.01 26.02
C TRP A 227 -3.66 3.87 26.00
N GLU A 228 -2.81 3.69 24.98
CA GLU A 228 -1.46 4.29 24.98
C GLU A 228 -1.28 5.48 24.04
N TYR A 229 -2.21 5.76 23.08
CA TYR A 229 -1.96 6.71 22.01
C TYR A 229 -1.79 8.17 22.46
N GLN A 230 -2.24 8.52 23.63
CA GLN A 230 -2.07 9.86 24.19
C GLN A 230 -0.95 9.86 25.25
N PRO A 231 -0.06 10.89 25.23
CA PRO A 231 -0.12 12.13 24.45
C PRO A 231 0.66 12.11 23.11
N LEU A 232 1.45 11.06 22.81
CA LEU A 232 2.44 11.11 21.70
C LEU A 232 2.02 10.41 20.39
N GLY A 233 0.84 9.83 20.34
CA GLY A 233 0.34 9.09 19.19
C GLY A 233 0.48 7.56 19.34
N PRO A 234 0.15 6.77 18.28
CA PRO A 234 0.16 5.33 18.34
C PRO A 234 1.58 4.77 18.49
N PHE A 235 1.71 3.65 19.22
CA PHE A 235 3.00 3.01 19.48
C PHE A 235 2.89 1.48 19.41
N LEU A 236 2.73 0.77 20.55
CA LEU A 236 2.66 -0.71 20.56
C LEU A 236 1.41 -1.26 19.89
N GLY A 237 0.35 -0.47 19.83
CA GLY A 237 -0.86 -0.83 19.07
C GLY A 237 -0.65 -0.91 17.56
N LYS A 238 0.51 -0.45 17.06
CA LYS A 238 0.88 -0.40 15.62
C LYS A 238 2.21 -1.10 15.32
N SER A 239 3.23 -0.94 16.16
CA SER A 239 4.62 -1.30 15.86
C SER A 239 4.89 -2.82 15.80
N PHE A 240 3.88 -3.67 15.97
CA PHE A 240 4.04 -5.12 15.97
C PHE A 240 4.11 -5.74 14.56
N ALA A 241 3.44 -5.14 13.57
CA ALA A 241 3.51 -5.55 12.16
C ALA A 241 2.91 -4.51 11.22
N THR A 242 3.53 -4.34 10.04
CA THR A 242 2.94 -3.70 8.86
C THR A 242 3.27 -4.59 7.66
N THR A 243 2.26 -5.02 6.90
CA THR A 243 2.46 -5.90 5.74
C THR A 243 2.38 -5.10 4.45
N ILE A 244 3.32 -5.33 3.51
CA ILE A 244 3.31 -4.69 2.19
C ILE A 244 3.21 -5.72 1.06
N SER A 245 2.62 -5.32 -0.07
CA SER A 245 2.66 -6.13 -1.30
C SER A 245 4.07 -6.15 -1.89
N PRO A 246 4.45 -7.25 -2.61
CA PRO A 246 5.81 -7.39 -3.11
C PRO A 246 6.12 -6.54 -4.34
N TRP A 247 5.12 -5.98 -4.98
CA TRP A 247 5.24 -5.27 -6.24
C TRP A 247 5.06 -3.77 -6.08
N VAL A 248 6.01 -3.00 -6.58
CA VAL A 248 5.96 -1.53 -6.63
C VAL A 248 5.63 -1.10 -8.05
N VAL A 249 4.43 -0.58 -8.23
CA VAL A 249 3.95 -0.03 -9.51
C VAL A 249 4.45 1.39 -9.64
N THR A 250 5.24 1.66 -10.70
CA THR A 250 5.87 2.97 -10.90
C THR A 250 4.88 4.06 -11.30
N LEU A 251 5.23 5.33 -11.05
CA LEU A 251 4.38 6.45 -11.48
C LEU A 251 4.17 6.48 -13.01
N ASP A 252 5.15 6.03 -13.80
CA ASP A 252 5.01 5.94 -15.26
C ASP A 252 3.93 4.94 -15.68
N ALA A 253 3.82 3.81 -14.97
CA ALA A 253 2.75 2.84 -15.20
C ALA A 253 1.38 3.39 -14.78
N LEU A 254 1.35 4.25 -13.77
CA LEU A 254 0.14 4.88 -13.24
C LEU A 254 -0.29 6.14 -14.01
N GLU A 255 0.56 6.68 -14.87
CA GLU A 255 0.30 7.92 -15.60
C GLU A 255 -1.05 7.95 -16.35
N PRO A 256 -1.49 6.86 -17.04
CA PRO A 256 -2.79 6.83 -17.71
C PRO A 256 -4.00 6.89 -16.74
N TYR A 257 -3.79 6.59 -15.46
CA TYR A 257 -4.83 6.49 -14.42
C TYR A 257 -4.83 7.70 -13.47
N ARG A 258 -4.08 8.76 -13.81
CA ARG A 258 -4.14 10.03 -13.05
C ARG A 258 -5.50 10.68 -13.20
N VAL A 259 -5.97 11.22 -12.07
CA VAL A 259 -7.21 11.98 -11.95
C VAL A 259 -6.98 13.22 -11.08
N GLY A 260 -7.94 14.12 -11.08
CA GLY A 260 -7.91 15.27 -10.17
C GLY A 260 -7.98 14.86 -8.70
N ALA A 261 -7.42 15.68 -7.84
CA ALA A 261 -7.57 15.54 -6.39
C ALA A 261 -9.05 15.52 -6.00
N ALA A 262 -9.40 14.81 -4.93
CA ALA A 262 -10.77 14.76 -4.43
C ALA A 262 -11.29 16.19 -4.15
N PRO A 263 -12.53 16.53 -4.56
CA PRO A 263 -13.11 17.81 -4.29
C PRO A 263 -13.21 18.04 -2.78
N ARG A 264 -12.75 19.19 -2.33
CA ARG A 264 -12.85 19.54 -0.91
C ARG A 264 -14.30 19.77 -0.53
N PRO A 265 -14.73 19.32 0.68
CA PRO A 265 -16.07 19.61 1.17
C PRO A 265 -16.38 21.10 1.16
N GLU A 266 -17.65 21.46 0.95
CA GLU A 266 -18.11 22.85 1.01
C GLU A 266 -17.68 23.51 2.32
N GLY A 267 -17.18 24.77 2.24
CA GLY A 267 -16.64 25.51 3.38
C GLY A 267 -15.29 25.01 3.90
N ALA A 268 -14.67 23.99 3.28
CA ALA A 268 -13.31 23.57 3.64
C ALA A 268 -12.29 24.64 3.23
N PRO A 269 -11.25 24.89 4.04
CA PRO A 269 -10.22 25.87 3.71
C PRO A 269 -9.41 25.41 2.49
N LYS A 270 -8.95 26.38 1.70
CA LYS A 270 -7.90 26.13 0.70
C LYS A 270 -6.60 25.75 1.44
N PRO A 271 -5.81 24.78 0.95
CA PRO A 271 -4.48 24.49 1.49
C PRO A 271 -3.59 25.72 1.49
N LEU A 272 -2.66 25.78 2.44
CA LEU A 272 -1.64 26.81 2.44
C LEU A 272 -0.77 26.72 1.16
N PRO A 273 -0.12 27.81 0.72
CA PRO A 273 0.61 27.86 -0.55
C PRO A 273 1.62 26.73 -0.76
N TYR A 274 2.32 26.25 0.29
CA TYR A 274 3.30 25.18 0.16
C TYR A 274 2.67 23.80 -0.12
N LEU A 275 1.35 23.66 0.06
CA LEU A 275 0.56 22.45 -0.25
C LEU A 275 -0.39 22.65 -1.45
N TRP A 276 -0.22 23.73 -2.22
CA TRP A 276 -1.08 24.03 -3.35
C TRP A 276 -0.30 24.08 -4.65
N SER A 277 -0.70 23.26 -5.61
CA SER A 277 -0.30 23.32 -7.01
C SER A 277 -1.54 23.09 -7.87
N ASP A 278 -1.74 23.90 -8.91
CA ASP A 278 -2.85 23.71 -9.83
C ASP A 278 -2.72 22.40 -10.61
N GLU A 279 -1.50 21.97 -10.91
CA GLU A 279 -1.21 20.67 -11.54
C GLU A 279 -1.58 19.51 -10.61
N ASP A 280 -1.18 19.57 -9.35
CA ASP A 280 -1.54 18.55 -8.35
C ASP A 280 -3.08 18.48 -8.17
N GLN A 281 -3.76 19.61 -8.13
CA GLN A 281 -5.23 19.60 -8.05
C GLN A 281 -5.90 19.01 -9.28
N GLN A 282 -5.31 19.12 -10.46
CA GLN A 282 -5.87 18.58 -11.71
C GLN A 282 -5.49 17.13 -11.95
N ARG A 283 -4.33 16.67 -11.47
CA ARG A 283 -3.72 15.37 -11.82
C ARG A 283 -2.99 14.67 -10.67
N GLY A 284 -3.09 15.17 -9.43
CA GLY A 284 -2.31 14.67 -8.29
C GLY A 284 -2.82 13.36 -7.68
N ALA A 285 -4.03 12.93 -8.01
CA ALA A 285 -4.60 11.68 -7.54
C ALA A 285 -4.55 10.57 -8.61
N PHE A 286 -4.88 9.33 -8.19
CA PHE A 286 -4.90 8.15 -9.05
C PHE A 286 -6.21 7.39 -8.88
N ASP A 287 -6.80 6.92 -9.99
CA ASP A 287 -7.97 6.04 -9.99
C ASP A 287 -7.50 4.59 -9.78
N ILE A 288 -7.31 4.23 -8.51
CA ILE A 288 -6.89 2.90 -8.08
C ILE A 288 -8.03 2.28 -7.27
N HIS A 289 -8.64 1.24 -7.82
CA HIS A 289 -9.62 0.43 -7.11
C HIS A 289 -8.93 -0.36 -6.01
N LEU A 290 -9.56 -0.42 -4.84
CA LEU A 290 -9.07 -1.08 -3.65
C LEU A 290 -10.12 -2.07 -3.15
N GLU A 291 -9.69 -3.27 -2.76
CA GLU A 291 -10.57 -4.30 -2.25
C GLU A 291 -9.96 -5.00 -1.05
N VAL A 292 -10.80 -5.31 -0.06
CA VAL A 292 -10.43 -6.12 1.09
C VAL A 292 -11.31 -7.37 1.11
N SER A 293 -10.68 -8.52 1.24
CA SER A 293 -11.36 -9.80 1.45
C SER A 293 -10.88 -10.46 2.73
N LEU A 294 -11.77 -11.20 3.39
CA LEU A 294 -11.51 -11.98 4.58
C LEU A 294 -11.72 -13.47 4.29
N LEU A 295 -10.77 -14.30 4.70
CA LEU A 295 -10.86 -15.75 4.67
C LEU A 295 -10.65 -16.29 6.08
N THR A 296 -11.73 -16.76 6.72
CA THR A 296 -11.63 -17.34 8.07
C THR A 296 -11.02 -18.75 8.05
N ALA A 297 -10.53 -19.19 9.20
CA ALA A 297 -10.04 -20.57 9.35
C ALA A 297 -11.11 -21.61 8.94
N GLN A 298 -12.38 -21.37 9.32
CA GLN A 298 -13.49 -22.26 8.97
C GLN A 298 -13.80 -22.22 7.46
N MET A 299 -13.81 -21.05 6.84
CA MET A 299 -13.99 -20.89 5.38
C MET A 299 -12.89 -21.64 4.62
N ARG A 300 -11.63 -21.50 5.05
CA ARG A 300 -10.48 -22.20 4.44
C ARG A 300 -10.62 -23.72 4.59
N ALA A 301 -10.98 -24.22 5.77
CA ALA A 301 -11.19 -25.63 6.01
C ALA A 301 -12.32 -26.25 5.19
N SER A 302 -13.35 -25.46 4.86
CA SER A 302 -14.48 -25.86 4.02
C SER A 302 -14.32 -25.57 2.51
N GLY A 303 -13.13 -25.09 2.08
CA GLY A 303 -12.84 -24.80 0.68
C GLY A 303 -13.60 -23.60 0.10
N GLN A 304 -14.11 -22.72 0.94
CA GLN A 304 -14.78 -21.49 0.51
C GLN A 304 -13.78 -20.45 0.04
N GLN A 305 -14.22 -19.60 -0.89
CA GLN A 305 -13.44 -18.47 -1.37
C GLN A 305 -13.44 -17.32 -0.35
N PRO A 306 -12.40 -16.46 -0.36
CA PRO A 306 -12.39 -15.24 0.44
C PRO A 306 -13.63 -14.38 0.21
N PHE A 307 -14.22 -13.88 1.28
CA PHE A 307 -15.41 -13.02 1.24
C PHE A 307 -14.99 -11.55 1.21
N ARG A 308 -15.42 -10.83 0.17
CA ARG A 308 -15.16 -9.39 0.06
C ARG A 308 -15.91 -8.60 1.12
N ILE A 309 -15.17 -7.83 1.92
CA ILE A 309 -15.72 -7.04 3.03
C ILE A 309 -15.68 -5.53 2.79
N SER A 310 -14.84 -5.07 1.83
CA SER A 310 -14.77 -3.66 1.47
C SER A 310 -14.35 -3.49 0.00
N ARG A 311 -14.78 -2.37 -0.62
CA ARG A 311 -14.32 -1.92 -1.92
C ARG A 311 -14.34 -0.40 -1.99
N GLY A 312 -13.16 0.21 -2.10
CA GLY A 312 -12.94 1.65 -2.15
C GLY A 312 -12.11 2.09 -3.34
N ASN A 313 -11.63 3.32 -3.29
CA ASN A 313 -10.76 3.88 -4.32
C ASN A 313 -9.76 4.87 -3.70
N LEU A 314 -8.50 4.86 -4.18
CA LEU A 314 -7.46 5.78 -3.70
C LEU A 314 -7.79 7.25 -3.98
N ARG A 315 -8.51 7.55 -5.07
CA ARG A 315 -8.90 8.92 -5.45
C ARG A 315 -9.77 9.64 -4.41
N ASP A 316 -10.34 8.90 -3.44
CA ASP A 316 -11.17 9.47 -2.38
C ASP A 316 -10.35 10.09 -1.23
N LEU A 317 -9.02 10.04 -1.30
CA LEU A 317 -8.14 10.69 -0.33
C LEU A 317 -8.27 12.21 -0.35
N TYR A 318 -8.27 12.80 0.84
CA TYR A 318 -8.32 14.27 1.02
C TYR A 318 -6.98 14.95 0.71
N TRP A 319 -5.86 14.27 1.01
CA TRP A 319 -4.50 14.71 0.71
C TRP A 319 -3.89 13.84 -0.38
N THR A 320 -3.31 14.46 -1.39
CA THR A 320 -2.61 13.76 -2.48
C THR A 320 -1.24 13.24 -2.03
N PRO A 321 -0.66 12.24 -2.72
CA PRO A 321 0.71 11.80 -2.47
C PRO A 321 1.74 12.93 -2.51
N ALA A 322 1.60 13.88 -3.44
CA ALA A 322 2.48 15.03 -3.54
C ALA A 322 2.36 15.98 -2.34
N GLN A 323 1.14 16.21 -1.84
CA GLN A 323 0.91 17.02 -0.65
C GLN A 323 1.50 16.38 0.61
N MET A 324 1.38 15.06 0.77
CA MET A 324 1.99 14.32 1.88
C MET A 324 3.52 14.46 1.88
N LEU A 325 4.16 14.25 0.72
CA LEU A 325 5.62 14.36 0.59
C LEU A 325 6.11 15.80 0.80
N ALA A 326 5.44 16.78 0.19
CA ALA A 326 5.78 18.19 0.37
C ALA A 326 5.66 18.63 1.84
N HIS A 327 4.62 18.13 2.55
CA HIS A 327 4.47 18.41 3.97
C HIS A 327 5.57 17.77 4.80
N HIS A 328 5.90 16.51 4.51
CA HIS A 328 6.92 15.76 5.25
C HIS A 328 8.27 16.47 5.25
N THR A 329 8.63 17.11 4.13
CA THR A 329 9.93 17.78 3.97
C THR A 329 9.89 19.27 4.26
N SER A 330 8.72 19.86 4.54
CA SER A 330 8.51 21.30 4.65
C SER A 330 9.32 22.00 5.76
N ASN A 331 9.72 21.25 6.76
CA ASN A 331 10.59 21.70 7.86
C ASN A 331 12.09 21.45 7.61
N GLY A 332 12.46 20.95 6.41
CA GLY A 332 13.83 20.57 6.08
C GLY A 332 14.18 19.12 6.42
N CYS A 333 13.20 18.27 6.78
CA CYS A 333 13.43 16.85 6.93
C CYS A 333 13.87 16.24 5.60
N ASN A 334 14.92 15.41 5.63
CA ASN A 334 15.34 14.67 4.45
C ASN A 334 14.60 13.35 4.31
N LEU A 335 14.38 12.94 3.07
CA LEU A 335 13.94 11.61 2.67
C LEU A 335 15.08 10.90 1.95
N ARG A 336 15.14 9.59 2.10
CA ARG A 336 16.12 8.72 1.44
C ARG A 336 15.45 7.78 0.43
N PRO A 337 16.18 7.32 -0.59
CA PRO A 337 15.67 6.27 -1.48
C PRO A 337 15.25 5.04 -0.65
N GLY A 338 14.05 4.52 -0.92
CA GLY A 338 13.50 3.38 -0.21
C GLY A 338 12.71 3.71 1.06
N ASP A 339 12.73 4.96 1.56
CA ASP A 339 11.81 5.36 2.64
C ASP A 339 10.35 5.16 2.18
N LEU A 340 9.50 4.74 3.11
CA LEU A 340 8.09 4.43 2.87
C LEU A 340 7.18 5.45 3.54
N LEU A 341 6.29 6.04 2.77
CA LEU A 341 5.22 6.90 3.27
C LEU A 341 3.89 6.17 3.03
N ALA A 342 3.17 5.78 4.08
CA ALA A 342 1.83 5.21 3.94
C ALA A 342 0.76 6.30 4.00
N THR A 343 -0.37 6.06 3.35
CA THR A 343 -1.46 7.03 3.22
C THR A 343 -2.29 7.20 4.48
N GLY A 344 -2.17 6.28 5.41
CA GLY A 344 -3.21 6.04 6.39
C GLY A 344 -4.40 5.29 5.77
N THR A 345 -5.27 4.79 6.62
CA THR A 345 -6.45 4.00 6.21
C THR A 345 -7.26 4.72 5.14
N ILE A 346 -7.50 4.04 4.02
CA ILE A 346 -8.29 4.56 2.90
C ILE A 346 -9.74 4.13 3.06
N SER A 347 -10.61 5.08 3.36
CA SER A 347 -12.06 4.90 3.35
C SER A 347 -12.68 5.87 2.37
N GLY A 348 -13.74 5.45 1.70
CA GLY A 348 -14.55 6.25 0.78
C GLY A 348 -15.88 6.68 1.39
N PRO A 349 -16.77 7.31 0.58
CA PRO A 349 -18.01 7.90 1.06
C PRO A 349 -19.13 6.90 1.34
N THR A 350 -19.00 5.63 0.96
CA THR A 350 -20.08 4.63 1.08
C THR A 350 -19.82 3.64 2.23
N PRO A 351 -20.86 3.01 2.80
CA PRO A 351 -20.70 2.08 3.91
C PRO A 351 -19.85 0.84 3.61
N ASP A 352 -19.74 0.45 2.34
CA ASP A 352 -18.94 -0.69 1.87
C ASP A 352 -17.53 -0.29 1.42
N SER A 353 -17.19 1.01 1.48
CA SER A 353 -15.86 1.53 1.10
C SER A 353 -14.97 1.91 2.28
N VAL A 354 -15.23 1.35 3.47
CA VAL A 354 -14.43 1.63 4.67
C VAL A 354 -13.21 0.71 4.74
N GLY A 355 -12.07 1.28 5.16
CA GLY A 355 -10.76 0.61 5.12
C GLY A 355 -10.39 -0.17 6.39
N SER A 356 -11.30 -0.34 7.36
CA SER A 356 -11.03 -1.05 8.61
C SER A 356 -12.27 -1.75 9.18
N LEU A 357 -12.08 -2.79 10.03
CA LEU A 357 -13.18 -3.39 10.79
C LEU A 357 -13.70 -2.44 11.87
N LEU A 358 -12.86 -1.60 12.45
CA LEU A 358 -13.29 -0.58 13.42
C LEU A 358 -14.45 0.24 12.88
N GLU A 359 -14.36 0.69 11.63
CA GLU A 359 -15.41 1.43 10.95
C GLU A 359 -16.56 0.51 10.54
N ARG A 360 -16.25 -0.62 9.87
CA ARG A 360 -17.21 -1.55 9.30
C ARG A 360 -18.16 -2.13 10.36
N THR A 361 -17.66 -2.38 11.56
CA THR A 361 -18.41 -2.96 12.66
C THR A 361 -18.83 -1.93 13.73
N LYS A 362 -18.59 -0.63 13.46
CA LYS A 362 -18.82 0.45 14.43
C LYS A 362 -18.24 0.12 15.80
N ARG A 363 -16.94 -0.15 15.83
CA ARG A 363 -16.22 -0.58 17.04
C ARG A 363 -16.78 -1.89 17.65
N GLY A 364 -17.30 -2.79 16.83
CA GLY A 364 -17.83 -4.09 17.24
C GLY A 364 -19.28 -4.08 17.75
N SER A 365 -19.98 -2.94 17.69
CA SER A 365 -21.42 -2.88 18.03
C SER A 365 -22.31 -3.51 16.95
N GLU A 366 -21.87 -3.50 15.68
CA GLU A 366 -22.56 -4.11 14.54
C GLU A 366 -21.63 -5.16 13.90
N PRO A 367 -21.64 -6.42 14.36
CA PRO A 367 -20.75 -7.44 13.84
C PRO A 367 -20.97 -7.71 12.35
N LEU A 368 -19.89 -7.88 11.60
CA LEU A 368 -19.92 -8.30 10.22
C LEU A 368 -20.42 -9.74 10.12
N GLN A 369 -21.45 -9.97 9.29
CA GLN A 369 -21.99 -11.30 9.01
C GLN A 369 -21.22 -11.90 7.81
N LEU A 370 -20.72 -13.12 7.98
CA LEU A 370 -20.02 -13.86 6.93
C LEU A 370 -20.94 -14.94 6.30
N PRO A 371 -20.67 -15.35 5.05
CA PRO A 371 -21.54 -16.28 4.30
C PRO A 371 -21.69 -17.67 4.96
N ASN A 372 -20.71 -18.09 5.75
CA ASN A 372 -20.70 -19.36 6.47
C ASN A 372 -21.41 -19.30 7.84
N GLY A 373 -22.00 -18.15 8.18
CA GLY A 373 -22.71 -17.94 9.46
C GLY A 373 -21.82 -17.42 10.60
N GLU A 374 -20.50 -17.33 10.41
CA GLU A 374 -19.62 -16.69 11.37
C GLU A 374 -19.87 -15.17 11.44
N GLN A 375 -19.49 -14.58 12.55
CA GLN A 375 -19.54 -13.13 12.78
C GLN A 375 -18.15 -12.62 13.14
N ARG A 376 -17.81 -11.40 12.69
CA ARG A 376 -16.58 -10.73 13.13
C ARG A 376 -16.88 -9.33 13.63
N LYS A 377 -16.38 -9.04 14.82
CA LYS A 377 -16.25 -7.67 15.36
C LYS A 377 -14.88 -7.12 15.03
N PHE A 378 -13.87 -7.94 15.27
CA PHE A 378 -12.45 -7.77 14.98
C PHE A 378 -11.89 -9.09 14.48
N LEU A 379 -10.62 -9.10 14.06
CA LEU A 379 -9.97 -10.31 13.54
C LEU A 379 -9.73 -11.34 14.65
N GLU A 380 -9.98 -12.59 14.31
CA GLU A 380 -9.74 -13.77 15.15
C GLU A 380 -8.49 -14.54 14.66
N ASP A 381 -7.95 -15.43 15.50
CA ASP A 381 -6.83 -16.27 15.12
C ASP A 381 -7.24 -17.23 13.99
N GLY A 382 -6.38 -17.33 12.96
CA GLY A 382 -6.65 -18.07 11.75
C GLY A 382 -7.37 -17.27 10.65
N ASP A 383 -7.81 -16.05 10.93
CA ASP A 383 -8.32 -15.14 9.90
C ASP A 383 -7.18 -14.66 9.00
N GLU A 384 -7.42 -14.66 7.69
CA GLU A 384 -6.53 -14.10 6.69
C GLU A 384 -7.19 -12.90 6.04
N VAL A 385 -6.50 -11.75 6.05
CA VAL A 385 -6.90 -10.54 5.32
C VAL A 385 -6.13 -10.47 4.02
N ILE A 386 -6.84 -10.18 2.93
CA ILE A 386 -6.29 -10.08 1.58
C ILE A 386 -6.68 -8.74 1.00
N LEU A 387 -5.69 -7.88 0.76
CA LEU A 387 -5.87 -6.61 0.06
C LEU A 387 -5.48 -6.77 -1.41
N ARG A 388 -6.26 -6.17 -2.30
CA ARG A 388 -5.98 -6.08 -3.74
C ARG A 388 -6.16 -4.65 -4.21
N ALA A 389 -5.36 -4.27 -5.21
CA ALA A 389 -5.50 -2.99 -5.89
C ALA A 389 -5.29 -3.16 -7.39
N TRP A 390 -6.02 -2.39 -8.17
CA TRP A 390 -5.87 -2.33 -9.62
C TRP A 390 -6.36 -1.01 -10.19
N CYS A 391 -5.81 -0.65 -11.35
CA CYS A 391 -6.32 0.43 -12.18
C CYS A 391 -7.08 -0.16 -13.37
N GLU A 392 -8.19 0.46 -13.72
CA GLU A 392 -9.01 0.08 -14.87
C GLU A 392 -9.62 1.34 -15.49
N ARG A 393 -9.39 1.52 -16.79
CA ARG A 393 -9.91 2.66 -17.53
C ARG A 393 -10.18 2.25 -18.97
N GLU A 394 -11.31 2.72 -19.54
CA GLU A 394 -11.65 2.47 -20.94
C GLU A 394 -10.50 2.90 -21.87
N GLY A 395 -10.14 2.02 -22.81
CA GLY A 395 -9.05 2.24 -23.76
C GLY A 395 -7.64 1.96 -23.23
N TYR A 396 -7.50 1.61 -21.95
CA TYR A 396 -6.22 1.26 -21.31
C TYR A 396 -6.28 -0.17 -20.74
N PRO A 397 -5.14 -0.88 -20.66
CA PRO A 397 -5.10 -2.20 -20.05
C PRO A 397 -5.36 -2.09 -18.53
N ARG A 398 -5.92 -3.15 -17.96
CA ARG A 398 -5.92 -3.30 -16.51
C ARG A 398 -4.48 -3.52 -16.03
N ILE A 399 -4.07 -2.83 -14.96
CA ILE A 399 -2.81 -3.08 -14.25
C ILE A 399 -3.12 -3.28 -12.77
N GLY A 400 -2.38 -4.16 -12.09
CA GLY A 400 -2.60 -4.48 -10.69
C GLY A 400 -1.34 -4.39 -9.84
N PHE A 401 -1.53 -4.54 -8.53
CA PHE A 401 -0.48 -4.42 -7.51
C PHE A 401 -0.13 -5.78 -6.87
N GLY A 402 -0.73 -6.88 -7.39
CA GLY A 402 -0.68 -8.17 -6.71
C GLY A 402 -1.51 -8.16 -5.42
N GLU A 403 -1.13 -9.01 -4.46
CA GLU A 403 -1.83 -9.15 -3.19
C GLU A 403 -0.96 -8.68 -2.02
N CYS A 404 -1.60 -8.05 -1.03
CA CYS A 404 -1.05 -7.85 0.31
C CYS A 404 -1.89 -8.67 1.28
N ARG A 405 -1.32 -9.76 1.82
CA ARG A 405 -2.04 -10.73 2.64
C ARG A 405 -1.28 -11.12 3.90
N GLY A 406 -2.01 -11.46 4.96
CA GLY A 406 -1.44 -11.97 6.20
C GLY A 406 -2.47 -12.74 7.01
N THR A 407 -2.03 -13.83 7.65
CA THR A 407 -2.85 -14.68 8.51
C THR A 407 -2.54 -14.40 9.96
N ILE A 408 -3.58 -14.23 10.78
CA ILE A 408 -3.41 -13.99 12.22
C ILE A 408 -3.09 -15.32 12.92
N THR A 409 -1.99 -15.31 13.67
CA THR A 409 -1.62 -16.45 14.54
C THR A 409 -1.82 -16.11 16.02
N PRO A 410 -2.04 -17.11 16.89
CA PRO A 410 -2.24 -16.89 18.31
C PRO A 410 -1.10 -16.12 18.96
N ALA A 411 -1.41 -15.37 20.02
CA ALA A 411 -0.41 -14.77 20.90
C ALA A 411 0.45 -15.86 21.57
N LEU A 412 1.64 -15.46 22.05
CA LEU A 412 2.53 -16.33 22.83
C LEU A 412 1.93 -16.59 24.21
#